data_8d3491a75008e2b3e98eb079c1c87322
#
_entry.id   8d3491a75008e2b3e98eb079c1c87322
#
_cell.length_a   1.000
_cell.length_b   1.000
_cell.length_c   1.000
_cell.angle_alpha   90.00
_cell.angle_beta   90.00
_cell.angle_gamma   90.00
#
_symmetry.space_group_name_H-M   'P 1'
#
loop_
_entity.id
_entity.type
_entity.pdbx_description
1 polymer ?
#
loop_
_entity_poly.entity_id
_entity_poly.type
_entity_poly.pdbx_seq_one_letter_code
_entity_poly.pdbx_strand_id
1 'polypeptide(L)'
;TPSDERFRKLFTASPGHVMVGADLSGIELRMLAHYLARYDEGRYSKILLTGDIHAVNAEATGVSRRQVKTITYAFLYGAGNAKIGYTYDKQLSEAAAKKKGREIREAYVDAIPGLKELLEAVHKASERGYVRGLDNRHILVDSRHKSLNYLIQGSSAIIAKRWMVIANGVNEVNKTPCHQLAFIHDE
;
A
#
# COMPACT_ATOMS: atom_id res chain seq x y z
N THR A 1 1.26 1.65 -16.31
CA THR A 1 1.25 1.11 -17.69
C THR A 1 0.15 0.05 -17.80
N PRO A 2 -0.53 -0.09 -18.96
CA PRO A 2 -1.45 -1.19 -19.19
C PRO A 2 -0.77 -2.54 -18.95
N SER A 3 -1.53 -3.55 -18.51
CA SER A 3 -1.01 -4.89 -18.21
C SER A 3 -0.54 -5.67 -19.44
N ASP A 4 -0.90 -5.22 -20.65
CA ASP A 4 -0.51 -5.84 -21.91
C ASP A 4 0.97 -5.56 -22.19
N GLU A 5 1.76 -6.62 -22.33
CA GLU A 5 3.21 -6.55 -22.57
C GLU A 5 3.62 -5.74 -23.81
N ARG A 6 2.73 -5.62 -24.81
CA ARG A 6 2.99 -4.82 -26.02
C ARG A 6 3.29 -3.36 -25.69
N PHE A 7 2.61 -2.80 -24.65
CA PHE A 7 2.89 -1.43 -24.22
C PHE A 7 4.24 -1.29 -23.52
N ARG A 8 4.67 -2.32 -22.78
CA ARG A 8 6.00 -2.33 -22.14
C ARG A 8 7.13 -2.38 -23.16
N LYS A 9 6.94 -3.09 -24.26
CA LYS A 9 7.92 -3.19 -25.37
C LYS A 9 8.17 -1.86 -26.11
N LEU A 10 7.32 -0.85 -25.91
CA LEU A 10 7.53 0.50 -26.45
C LEU A 10 8.63 1.27 -25.72
N PHE A 11 8.96 0.86 -24.49
CA PHE A 11 10.02 1.47 -23.71
C PHE A 11 11.30 0.66 -23.92
N THR A 12 12.22 1.23 -24.66
CA THR A 12 13.49 0.59 -25.02
C THR A 12 14.65 1.49 -24.62
N ALA A 13 15.77 0.88 -24.25
CA ALA A 13 17.00 1.62 -24.02
C ALA A 13 17.61 2.12 -25.35
N SER A 14 18.32 3.23 -25.29
CA SER A 14 19.14 3.70 -26.40
C SER A 14 20.24 2.69 -26.78
N PRO A 15 20.75 2.68 -28.02
CA PRO A 15 21.86 1.80 -28.40
C PRO A 15 23.03 1.91 -27.41
N GLY A 16 23.56 0.76 -27.01
CA GLY A 16 24.66 0.66 -26.04
C GLY A 16 24.24 0.86 -24.57
N HIS A 17 22.95 1.00 -24.28
CA HIS A 17 22.42 1.15 -22.92
C HIS A 17 21.47 -0.01 -22.58
N VAL A 18 21.21 -0.17 -21.28
CA VAL A 18 20.20 -1.08 -20.73
C VAL A 18 19.24 -0.30 -19.85
N MET A 19 17.99 -0.72 -19.79
CA MET A 19 17.04 -0.21 -18.81
C MET A 19 17.16 -1.01 -17.52
N VAL A 20 17.24 -0.30 -16.39
CA VAL A 20 17.24 -0.88 -15.05
C VAL A 20 16.01 -0.37 -14.33
N GLY A 21 15.15 -1.28 -13.87
CA GLY A 21 14.02 -1.00 -12.99
C GLY A 21 14.33 -1.47 -11.58
N ALA A 22 13.89 -0.72 -10.58
CA ALA A 22 13.98 -1.09 -9.18
C ALA A 22 12.69 -0.66 -8.47
N ASP A 23 12.16 -1.53 -7.62
CA ASP A 23 10.86 -1.36 -6.95
C ASP A 23 11.02 -1.47 -5.43
N LEU A 24 10.31 -0.63 -4.69
CA LEU A 24 10.26 -0.70 -3.23
C LEU A 24 9.25 -1.77 -2.79
N SER A 25 9.74 -2.96 -2.52
CA SER A 25 8.91 -4.13 -2.21
C SER A 25 7.89 -3.88 -1.10
N GLY A 26 6.59 -3.82 -1.49
CA GLY A 26 5.46 -3.75 -0.57
C GLY A 26 5.47 -2.52 0.33
N ILE A 27 5.83 -1.35 -0.18
CA ILE A 27 6.03 -0.15 0.62
C ILE A 27 4.81 0.23 1.44
N GLU A 28 3.60 0.09 0.90
CA GLU A 28 2.36 0.39 1.64
C GLU A 28 2.17 -0.54 2.83
N LEU A 29 2.47 -1.84 2.68
CA LEU A 29 2.41 -2.79 3.79
C LEU A 29 3.46 -2.47 4.86
N ARG A 30 4.64 -2.02 4.45
CA ARG A 30 5.69 -1.58 5.38
C ARG A 30 5.29 -0.31 6.13
N MET A 31 4.59 0.62 5.46
CA MET A 31 4.05 1.80 6.12
C MET A 31 2.91 1.43 7.06
N LEU A 32 2.01 0.52 6.67
CA LEU A 32 0.99 -0.01 7.58
C LEU A 32 1.65 -0.64 8.82
N ALA A 33 2.64 -1.49 8.63
CA ALA A 33 3.38 -2.15 9.70
C ALA A 33 4.05 -1.13 10.66
N HIS A 34 4.62 -0.06 10.11
CA HIS A 34 5.21 1.04 10.89
C HIS A 34 4.17 1.70 11.81
N TYR A 35 3.00 2.03 11.29
CA TYR A 35 1.96 2.67 12.10
C TYR A 35 1.27 1.71 13.06
N LEU A 36 1.15 0.42 12.70
CA LEU A 36 0.62 -0.62 13.58
C LEU A 36 1.53 -0.93 14.77
N ALA A 37 2.85 -0.79 14.61
CA ALA A 37 3.83 -1.17 15.63
C ALA A 37 3.57 -0.54 17.01
N ARG A 38 2.89 0.60 17.05
CA ARG A 38 2.46 1.26 18.29
C ARG A 38 1.37 0.47 19.04
N TYR A 39 0.59 -0.34 18.34
CA TYR A 39 -0.59 -1.02 18.87
C TYR A 39 -0.43 -2.54 18.95
N ASP A 40 0.52 -3.12 18.19
CA ASP A 40 0.75 -4.56 18.10
C ASP A 40 2.18 -4.97 18.52
N GLU A 41 2.94 -4.05 19.13
CA GLU A 41 4.34 -4.26 19.58
C GLU A 41 5.26 -4.74 18.43
N GLY A 42 4.94 -4.36 17.19
CA GLY A 42 5.71 -4.72 16.01
C GLY A 42 5.46 -6.14 15.49
N ARG A 43 4.42 -6.83 15.95
CA ARG A 43 4.07 -8.20 15.50
C ARG A 43 3.85 -8.25 13.99
N TYR A 44 3.07 -7.33 13.44
CA TYR A 44 2.82 -7.28 11.99
C TYR A 44 4.11 -7.06 11.20
N SER A 45 4.98 -6.15 11.68
CA SER A 45 6.30 -5.90 11.09
C SER A 45 7.15 -7.16 11.05
N LYS A 46 7.19 -7.92 12.15
CA LYS A 46 7.94 -9.16 12.24
C LYS A 46 7.47 -10.18 11.20
N ILE A 47 6.16 -10.40 11.11
CA ILE A 47 5.59 -11.35 10.14
C ILE A 47 5.87 -10.88 8.70
N LEU A 48 5.73 -9.59 8.42
CA LEU A 48 5.98 -9.02 7.09
C LEU A 48 7.44 -9.20 6.63
N LEU A 49 8.40 -9.13 7.55
CA LEU A 49 9.83 -9.21 7.24
C LEU A 49 10.37 -10.63 7.20
N THR A 50 9.77 -11.57 7.93
CA THR A 50 10.31 -12.93 8.11
C THR A 50 9.40 -14.05 7.59
N GLY A 51 8.18 -13.70 7.13
CA GLY A 51 7.18 -14.68 6.72
C GLY A 51 6.29 -14.18 5.58
N ASP A 52 5.12 -14.79 5.47
CA ASP A 52 4.10 -14.45 4.48
C ASP A 52 2.87 -13.85 5.17
N ILE A 53 2.81 -12.53 5.24
CA ILE A 53 1.71 -11.80 5.86
C ILE A 53 0.35 -12.09 5.18
N HIS A 54 0.34 -12.38 3.88
CA HIS A 54 -0.89 -12.72 3.19
C HIS A 54 -1.39 -14.12 3.54
N ALA A 55 -0.48 -15.08 3.82
CA ALA A 55 -0.87 -16.40 4.30
C ALA A 55 -1.48 -16.30 5.70
N VAL A 56 -0.85 -15.56 6.61
CA VAL A 56 -1.35 -15.34 7.97
C VAL A 56 -2.73 -14.66 7.95
N ASN A 57 -2.89 -13.60 7.15
CA ASN A 57 -4.17 -12.90 7.04
C ASN A 57 -5.25 -13.76 6.35
N ALA A 58 -4.87 -14.67 5.44
CA ALA A 58 -5.80 -15.61 4.79
C ALA A 58 -6.37 -16.60 5.79
N GLU A 59 -5.53 -17.18 6.64
CA GLU A 59 -5.95 -18.09 7.71
C GLU A 59 -6.91 -17.38 8.68
N ALA A 60 -6.59 -16.18 9.10
CA ALA A 60 -7.39 -15.40 10.04
C ALA A 60 -8.74 -14.92 9.47
N THR A 61 -8.84 -14.69 8.16
CA THR A 61 -10.05 -14.16 7.50
C THR A 61 -10.90 -15.22 6.82
N GLY A 62 -10.40 -16.46 6.71
CA GLY A 62 -11.10 -17.56 6.04
C GLY A 62 -11.25 -17.41 4.51
N VAL A 63 -10.45 -16.55 3.87
CA VAL A 63 -10.42 -16.39 2.41
C VAL A 63 -9.08 -16.84 1.84
N SER A 64 -9.03 -17.13 0.53
CA SER A 64 -7.79 -17.58 -0.08
C SER A 64 -6.69 -16.51 -0.02
N ARG A 65 -5.42 -16.95 0.02
CA ARG A 65 -4.24 -16.05 0.00
C ARG A 65 -4.30 -15.03 -1.16
N ARG A 66 -4.75 -15.46 -2.34
CA ARG A 66 -4.90 -14.59 -3.50
C ARG A 66 -5.95 -13.50 -3.27
N GLN A 67 -7.08 -13.88 -2.71
CA GLN A 67 -8.16 -12.94 -2.37
C GLN A 67 -7.72 -11.96 -1.28
N VAL A 68 -7.10 -12.47 -0.21
CA VAL A 68 -6.60 -11.61 0.88
C VAL A 68 -5.58 -10.59 0.37
N LYS A 69 -4.67 -10.98 -0.51
CA LYS A 69 -3.73 -10.02 -1.12
C LYS A 69 -4.48 -8.88 -1.81
N THR A 70 -5.48 -9.20 -2.63
CA THR A 70 -6.27 -8.18 -3.34
C THR A 70 -7.12 -7.35 -2.36
N ILE A 71 -7.70 -7.97 -1.33
CA ILE A 71 -8.47 -7.28 -0.28
C ILE A 71 -7.59 -6.32 0.50
N THR A 72 -6.38 -6.74 0.88
CA THR A 72 -5.42 -5.91 1.61
C THR A 72 -5.11 -4.63 0.84
N TYR A 73 -4.76 -4.75 -0.43
CA TYR A 73 -4.51 -3.55 -1.24
C TYR A 73 -5.77 -2.73 -1.48
N ALA A 74 -6.91 -3.36 -1.76
CA ALA A 74 -8.18 -2.64 -1.88
C ALA A 74 -8.51 -1.86 -0.60
N PHE A 75 -8.26 -2.45 0.57
CA PHE A 75 -8.44 -1.81 1.86
C PHE A 75 -7.48 -0.61 2.03
N LEU A 76 -6.19 -0.80 1.77
CA LEU A 76 -5.17 0.26 1.88
C LEU A 76 -5.43 1.41 0.91
N TYR A 77 -5.95 1.12 -0.29
CA TYR A 77 -6.35 2.15 -1.26
C TYR A 77 -7.73 2.76 -1.00
N GLY A 78 -8.35 2.46 0.14
CA GLY A 78 -9.61 3.07 0.55
C GLY A 78 -10.82 2.61 -0.28
N ALA A 79 -10.77 1.40 -0.84
CA ALA A 79 -11.89 0.85 -1.59
C ALA A 79 -13.16 0.75 -0.73
N GLY A 80 -14.31 1.13 -1.28
CA GLY A 80 -15.61 0.97 -0.64
C GLY A 80 -16.02 -0.51 -0.55
N ASN A 81 -17.01 -0.81 0.31
CA ASN A 81 -17.46 -2.19 0.56
C ASN A 81 -17.90 -2.92 -0.70
N ALA A 82 -18.60 -2.26 -1.63
CA ALA A 82 -18.99 -2.89 -2.89
C ALA A 82 -17.77 -3.43 -3.67
N LYS A 83 -16.70 -2.63 -3.79
CA LYS A 83 -15.48 -3.03 -4.50
C LYS A 83 -14.79 -4.22 -3.83
N ILE A 84 -14.75 -4.26 -2.50
CA ILE A 84 -14.22 -5.41 -1.73
C ILE A 84 -15.10 -6.64 -1.98
N GLY A 85 -16.42 -6.52 -1.97
CA GLY A 85 -17.34 -7.62 -2.26
C GLY A 85 -17.20 -8.17 -3.67
N TYR A 86 -17.04 -7.32 -4.68
CA TYR A 86 -16.75 -7.76 -6.06
C TYR A 86 -15.37 -8.41 -6.23
N THR A 87 -14.42 -8.16 -5.33
CA THR A 87 -13.14 -8.89 -5.30
C THR A 87 -13.34 -10.34 -4.88
N TYR A 88 -14.32 -10.58 -4.00
CA TYR A 88 -14.71 -11.92 -3.57
C TYR A 88 -15.48 -12.67 -4.66
N ASP A 89 -16.53 -12.04 -5.20
CA ASP A 89 -17.34 -12.58 -6.29
C ASP A 89 -17.88 -11.45 -7.17
N LYS A 90 -17.47 -11.47 -8.45
CA LYS A 90 -17.84 -10.45 -9.45
C LYS A 90 -19.31 -10.53 -9.90
N GLN A 91 -20.00 -11.66 -9.62
CA GLN A 91 -21.39 -11.89 -10.04
C GLN A 91 -22.42 -11.40 -9.02
N LEU A 92 -21.98 -10.92 -7.85
CA LEU A 92 -22.89 -10.41 -6.83
C LEU A 92 -23.66 -9.18 -7.32
N SER A 93 -24.94 -9.06 -6.89
CA SER A 93 -25.64 -7.79 -7.00
C SER A 93 -24.94 -6.71 -6.15
N GLU A 94 -25.15 -5.44 -6.46
CA GLU A 94 -24.52 -4.34 -5.71
C GLU A 94 -24.83 -4.40 -4.21
N ALA A 95 -26.07 -4.70 -3.84
CA ALA A 95 -26.48 -4.83 -2.45
C ALA A 95 -25.75 -6.00 -1.75
N ALA A 96 -25.68 -7.17 -2.42
CA ALA A 96 -24.95 -8.33 -1.91
C ALA A 96 -23.45 -8.06 -1.82
N ALA A 97 -22.86 -7.39 -2.82
CA ALA A 97 -21.47 -7.01 -2.82
C ALA A 97 -21.15 -6.03 -1.67
N LYS A 98 -22.00 -5.03 -1.42
CA LYS A 98 -21.84 -4.11 -0.27
C LYS A 98 -21.90 -4.85 1.06
N LYS A 99 -22.85 -5.79 1.23
CA LYS A 99 -22.97 -6.61 2.44
C LYS A 99 -21.75 -7.49 2.63
N LYS A 100 -21.38 -8.26 1.61
CA LYS A 100 -20.22 -9.15 1.65
C LYS A 100 -18.92 -8.40 1.88
N GLY A 101 -18.74 -7.27 1.23
CA GLY A 101 -17.56 -6.44 1.41
C GLY A 101 -17.45 -5.83 2.81
N ARG A 102 -18.57 -5.55 3.48
CA ARG A 102 -18.60 -5.13 4.90
C ARG A 102 -18.11 -6.27 5.79
N GLU A 103 -18.70 -7.46 5.65
CA GLU A 103 -18.31 -8.65 6.41
C GLU A 103 -16.81 -8.94 6.29
N ILE A 104 -16.27 -8.90 5.05
CA ILE A 104 -14.85 -9.12 4.79
C ILE A 104 -13.99 -8.02 5.43
N ARG A 105 -14.42 -6.76 5.35
CA ARG A 105 -13.70 -5.64 5.97
C ARG A 105 -13.65 -5.77 7.49
N GLU A 106 -14.76 -6.10 8.12
CA GLU A 106 -14.85 -6.32 9.57
C GLU A 106 -13.94 -7.48 9.98
N ALA A 107 -14.05 -8.63 9.31
CA ALA A 107 -13.15 -9.77 9.56
C ALA A 107 -11.67 -9.43 9.36
N TYR A 108 -11.33 -8.64 8.35
CA TYR A 108 -9.96 -8.21 8.09
C TYR A 108 -9.42 -7.28 9.19
N VAL A 109 -10.24 -6.35 9.67
CA VAL A 109 -9.87 -5.45 10.78
C VAL A 109 -9.69 -6.22 12.07
N ASP A 110 -10.59 -7.15 12.38
CA ASP A 110 -10.55 -7.95 13.61
C ASP A 110 -9.39 -8.96 13.60
N ALA A 111 -9.00 -9.42 12.42
CA ALA A 111 -7.89 -10.37 12.26
C ALA A 111 -6.49 -9.76 12.47
N ILE A 112 -6.36 -8.44 12.36
CA ILE A 112 -5.07 -7.76 12.48
C ILE A 112 -5.01 -6.98 13.79
N PRO A 113 -4.25 -7.48 14.79
CA PRO A 113 -4.13 -6.80 16.08
C PRO A 113 -3.68 -5.34 15.92
N GLY A 114 -4.36 -4.44 16.62
CA GLY A 114 -4.07 -3.01 16.61
C GLY A 114 -4.61 -2.23 15.40
N LEU A 115 -5.19 -2.90 14.39
CA LEU A 115 -5.70 -2.20 13.20
C LEU A 115 -6.94 -1.35 13.51
N LYS A 116 -7.79 -1.81 14.39
CA LYS A 116 -8.97 -1.06 14.83
C LYS A 116 -8.56 0.23 15.55
N GLU A 117 -7.64 0.12 16.49
CA GLU A 117 -7.09 1.24 17.27
C GLU A 117 -6.36 2.25 16.34
N LEU A 118 -5.60 1.76 15.37
CA LEU A 118 -4.97 2.60 14.36
C LEU A 118 -6.02 3.37 13.54
N LEU A 119 -7.07 2.70 13.06
CA LEU A 119 -8.15 3.32 12.32
C LEU A 119 -8.85 4.41 13.12
N GLU A 120 -9.18 4.15 14.39
CA GLU A 120 -9.80 5.12 15.30
C GLU A 120 -8.90 6.34 15.51
N ALA A 121 -7.62 6.12 15.76
CA ALA A 121 -6.64 7.20 15.95
C ALA A 121 -6.47 8.06 14.71
N VAL A 122 -6.39 7.45 13.52
CA VAL A 122 -6.25 8.17 12.24
C VAL A 122 -7.53 8.91 11.89
N HIS A 123 -8.71 8.32 12.13
CA HIS A 123 -10.00 8.99 11.95
C HIS A 123 -10.12 10.22 12.85
N LYS A 124 -9.79 10.09 14.14
CA LYS A 124 -9.78 11.22 15.09
C LYS A 124 -8.79 12.30 14.67
N ALA A 125 -7.59 11.90 14.22
CA ALA A 125 -6.60 12.86 13.73
C ALA A 125 -7.09 13.62 12.50
N SER A 126 -7.86 12.98 11.61
CA SER A 126 -8.36 13.58 10.38
C SER A 126 -9.50 14.60 10.57
N GLU A 127 -10.11 14.67 11.76
CA GLU A 127 -11.17 15.65 12.09
C GLU A 127 -10.71 17.11 11.94
N ARG A 128 -9.41 17.37 12.04
CA ARG A 128 -8.80 18.70 11.79
C ARG A 128 -8.50 18.97 10.30
N GLY A 129 -8.96 18.10 9.38
CA GLY A 129 -8.77 18.25 7.94
C GLY A 129 -7.44 17.70 7.40
N TYR A 130 -6.56 17.16 8.25
CA TYR A 130 -5.28 16.58 7.82
C TYR A 130 -4.78 15.48 8.77
N VAL A 131 -3.89 14.64 8.25
CA VAL A 131 -3.06 13.73 9.04
C VAL A 131 -1.59 14.12 8.89
N ARG A 132 -0.74 13.71 9.83
CA ARG A 132 0.71 13.97 9.76
C ARG A 132 1.43 12.79 9.14
N GLY A 133 2.16 13.04 8.06
CA GLY A 133 3.07 12.07 7.45
C GLY A 133 4.35 11.85 8.27
N LEU A 134 5.24 10.98 7.77
CA LEU A 134 6.50 10.60 8.45
C LEU A 134 7.41 11.78 8.77
N ASP A 135 7.44 12.80 7.92
CA ASP A 135 8.26 14.01 8.06
C ASP A 135 7.50 15.17 8.70
N ASN A 136 6.41 14.88 9.41
CA ASN A 136 5.49 15.82 10.04
C ASN A 136 4.72 16.76 9.08
N ARG A 137 4.84 16.59 7.76
CA ARG A 137 4.01 17.37 6.82
C ARG A 137 2.54 17.07 7.00
N HIS A 138 1.71 18.08 6.74
CA HIS A 138 0.27 17.92 6.74
C HIS A 138 -0.18 17.30 5.41
N ILE A 139 -0.81 16.15 5.50
CA ILE A 139 -1.46 15.48 4.37
C ILE A 139 -2.95 15.78 4.49
N LEU A 140 -3.47 16.57 3.56
CA LEU A 140 -4.88 16.97 3.57
C LEU A 140 -5.80 15.75 3.41
N VAL A 141 -6.90 15.75 4.14
CA VAL A 141 -7.89 14.66 4.15
C VAL A 141 -9.26 15.27 3.86
N ASP A 142 -9.77 15.03 2.67
CA ASP A 142 -11.12 15.43 2.25
C ASP A 142 -12.22 14.46 2.66
N SER A 143 -11.83 13.25 3.08
CA SER A 143 -12.75 12.15 3.36
C SER A 143 -12.23 11.27 4.49
N ARG A 144 -12.96 11.29 5.62
CA ARG A 144 -12.61 10.54 6.84
C ARG A 144 -12.34 9.05 6.57
N HIS A 145 -13.16 8.40 5.75
CA HIS A 145 -12.99 6.97 5.47
C HIS A 145 -11.76 6.62 4.63
N LYS A 146 -11.11 7.63 4.02
CA LYS A 146 -9.86 7.48 3.28
C LYS A 146 -8.63 7.94 4.06
N SER A 147 -8.79 8.38 5.32
CA SER A 147 -7.70 8.98 6.10
C SER A 147 -6.50 8.05 6.28
N LEU A 148 -6.72 6.74 6.49
CA LEU A 148 -5.65 5.75 6.53
C LEU A 148 -4.95 5.63 5.17
N ASN A 149 -5.70 5.63 4.07
CA ASN A 149 -5.14 5.60 2.72
C ASN A 149 -4.21 6.80 2.48
N TYR A 150 -4.66 8.02 2.79
CA TYR A 150 -3.83 9.22 2.67
C TYR A 150 -2.57 9.14 3.52
N LEU A 151 -2.68 8.64 4.75
CA LEU A 151 -1.52 8.47 5.63
C LEU A 151 -0.51 7.48 5.06
N ILE A 152 -0.96 6.31 4.64
CA ILE A 152 -0.10 5.25 4.10
C ILE A 152 0.55 5.70 2.80
N GLN A 153 -0.22 6.18 1.83
CA GLN A 153 0.31 6.60 0.53
C GLN A 153 1.20 7.82 0.62
N GLY A 154 0.80 8.83 1.41
CA GLY A 154 1.64 10.01 1.64
C GLY A 154 2.98 9.66 2.28
N SER A 155 2.98 8.75 3.25
CA SER A 155 4.21 8.26 3.90
C SER A 155 5.07 7.42 2.96
N SER A 156 4.45 6.55 2.14
CA SER A 156 5.14 5.79 1.10
C SER A 156 5.83 6.71 0.09
N ALA A 157 5.13 7.75 -0.36
CA ALA A 157 5.68 8.74 -1.29
C ALA A 157 6.89 9.51 -0.71
N ILE A 158 6.91 9.79 0.60
CA ILE A 158 8.06 10.41 1.28
C ILE A 158 9.28 9.50 1.19
N ILE A 159 9.13 8.21 1.53
CA ILE A 159 10.21 7.23 1.48
C ILE A 159 10.71 7.04 0.04
N ALA A 160 9.79 6.86 -0.90
CA ALA A 160 10.12 6.64 -2.31
C ALA A 160 10.90 7.81 -2.92
N LYS A 161 10.46 9.06 -2.66
CA LYS A 161 11.20 10.25 -3.12
C LYS A 161 12.58 10.38 -2.46
N ARG A 162 12.70 10.06 -1.18
CA ARG A 162 13.98 10.06 -0.49
C ARG A 162 14.92 9.00 -1.06
N TRP A 163 14.41 7.81 -1.34
CA TRP A 163 15.16 6.76 -2.00
C TRP A 163 15.69 7.19 -3.37
N MET A 164 14.85 7.82 -4.20
CA MET A 164 15.25 8.36 -5.49
C MET A 164 16.44 9.34 -5.37
N VAL A 165 16.38 10.28 -4.42
CA VAL A 165 17.46 11.24 -4.17
C VAL A 165 18.75 10.54 -3.72
N ILE A 166 18.64 9.57 -2.82
CA ILE A 166 19.80 8.79 -2.35
C ILE A 166 20.42 7.99 -3.51
N ALA A 167 19.59 7.32 -4.31
CA ALA A 167 20.05 6.54 -5.45
C ALA A 167 20.80 7.42 -6.45
N ASN A 168 20.28 8.63 -6.73
CA ASN A 168 20.97 9.61 -7.58
C ASN A 168 22.33 10.00 -7.00
N GLY A 169 22.40 10.34 -5.72
CA GLY A 169 23.65 10.71 -5.05
C GLY A 169 24.69 9.57 -5.06
N VAL A 170 24.26 8.32 -4.88
CA VAL A 170 25.15 7.15 -4.98
C VAL A 170 25.71 7.01 -6.40
N ASN A 171 24.87 7.20 -7.43
CA ASN A 171 25.31 7.16 -8.83
C ASN A 171 26.32 8.27 -9.16
N GLU A 172 26.12 9.48 -8.66
CA GLU A 172 27.05 10.61 -8.84
C GLU A 172 28.39 10.33 -8.18
N VAL A 173 28.41 9.86 -6.92
CA VAL A 173 29.65 9.53 -6.19
C VAL A 173 30.42 8.43 -6.88
N ASN A 174 29.74 7.39 -7.36
CA ASN A 174 30.37 6.27 -8.06
C ASN A 174 30.66 6.57 -9.54
N LYS A 175 30.29 7.75 -10.04
CA LYS A 175 30.41 8.12 -11.46
C LYS A 175 29.76 7.08 -12.38
N THR A 176 28.64 6.52 -11.97
CA THR A 176 27.90 5.53 -12.76
C THR A 176 27.33 6.20 -14.00
N PRO A 177 27.63 5.73 -15.22
CA PRO A 177 27.15 6.35 -16.46
C PRO A 177 25.67 5.98 -16.68
N CYS A 178 24.77 6.62 -15.96
CA CYS A 178 23.34 6.36 -16.00
C CYS A 178 22.52 7.66 -15.94
N HIS A 179 21.25 7.56 -16.36
CA HIS A 179 20.27 8.65 -16.25
C HIS A 179 19.01 8.11 -15.63
N GLN A 180 18.42 8.85 -14.69
CA GLN A 180 17.07 8.56 -14.21
C GLN A 180 16.07 8.92 -15.31
N LEU A 181 15.22 7.98 -15.70
CA LEU A 181 14.29 8.13 -16.81
C LEU A 181 12.88 8.46 -16.32
N ALA A 182 12.39 7.74 -15.34
CA ALA A 182 11.06 7.90 -14.79
C ALA A 182 11.05 7.44 -13.32
N PHE A 183 10.15 8.01 -12.56
CA PHE A 183 9.80 7.57 -11.22
C PHE A 183 8.28 7.42 -11.17
N ILE A 184 7.81 6.19 -11.11
CA ILE A 184 6.39 5.85 -11.24
C ILE A 184 5.95 5.13 -9.98
N HIS A 185 5.27 5.84 -9.08
CA HIS A 185 4.76 5.34 -7.81
C HIS A 185 5.89 4.96 -6.85
N ASP A 186 6.36 3.72 -6.87
CA ASP A 186 7.41 3.13 -6.02
C ASP A 186 8.53 2.43 -6.84
N GLU A 187 8.50 2.62 -8.16
CA GLU A 187 9.47 2.08 -9.15
C GLU A 187 10.21 3.21 -9.88
#